data_50f7a9c6678e790952a91f135b0fee55
#
_entry.id   50f7a9c6678e790952a91f135b0fee55
#
_cell.length_a   1.000
_cell.length_b   1.000
_cell.length_c   1.000
_cell.angle_alpha   90.00
_cell.angle_beta   90.00
_cell.angle_gamma   90.00
#
_symmetry.space_group_name_H-M   'P 1'
#
loop_
_entity.id
_entity.type
_entity.pdbx_description
1 polymer ?
#
loop_
_entity_poly.entity_id
_entity_poly.type
_entity_poly.pdbx_seq_one_letter_code
_entity_poly.pdbx_strand_id
1 'polypeptide(L)'
;KTRLLNQNITDSEVYTDNDNDRIIVRFPWKSDEQNFNPEQAIEELGKTAQLRFYKDTPIDGLTGGLSAQAGDPVLTGADVQKAEFAMYQQSENGTPMPVVTLEFKEEAKEKWKQATQEQVGKRISIFMDDEMISAPVVNEAIADGKCVISGDFTSETAVQLANQINAGALPFELVTKNYNAISPTLGLGAKDAMLKAGIAAFVIIALFMILYYRLPGFVATIALVGQLAGTIAAITGFFNVFPSFTL
;
A
#
# COMPACT_ATOMS: atom_id res chain seq x y z
N LYS A 1 -4.71 -2.26 8.65
CA LYS A 1 -3.59 -1.33 8.94
C LYS A 1 -2.24 -1.93 8.55
N THR A 2 -1.97 -3.21 8.86
CA THR A 2 -0.71 -3.90 8.52
C THR A 2 -0.41 -3.85 7.01
N ARG A 3 -1.42 -4.05 6.15
CA ARG A 3 -1.26 -3.97 4.69
C ARG A 3 -0.82 -2.59 4.20
N LEU A 4 -1.36 -1.52 4.79
CA LEU A 4 -0.96 -0.14 4.48
C LEU A 4 0.50 0.13 4.89
N LEU A 5 0.90 -0.38 6.05
CA LEU A 5 2.30 -0.29 6.50
C LEU A 5 3.26 -1.02 5.56
N ASN A 6 2.87 -2.19 5.05
CA ASN A 6 3.67 -2.96 4.09
C ASN A 6 3.82 -2.24 2.73
N GLN A 7 2.86 -1.40 2.37
CA GLN A 7 2.93 -0.51 1.20
C GLN A 7 3.66 0.82 1.50
N ASN A 8 4.34 0.91 2.65
CA ASN A 8 5.02 2.12 3.11
C ASN A 8 4.10 3.32 3.37
N ILE A 9 2.79 3.06 3.56
CA ILE A 9 1.79 4.07 3.92
C ILE A 9 1.69 4.12 5.45
N THR A 10 2.51 4.97 6.08
CA THR A 10 2.67 5.01 7.55
C THR A 10 1.58 5.81 8.26
N ASP A 11 1.12 6.90 7.65
CA ASP A 11 0.21 7.87 8.26
C ASP A 11 -1.25 7.60 7.91
N SER A 12 -1.66 6.32 7.93
CA SER A 12 -3.00 5.92 7.58
C SER A 12 -3.94 5.86 8.78
N GLU A 13 -5.14 6.41 8.60
CA GLU A 13 -6.24 6.32 9.55
C GLU A 13 -7.26 5.31 9.04
N VAL A 14 -7.65 4.36 9.90
CA VAL A 14 -8.63 3.33 9.57
C VAL A 14 -9.76 3.38 10.59
N TYR A 15 -10.97 3.63 10.11
CA TYR A 15 -12.19 3.68 10.92
C TYR A 15 -13.17 2.60 10.46
N THR A 16 -13.87 1.99 11.40
CA THR A 16 -14.99 1.08 11.11
C THR A 16 -16.31 1.81 11.35
N ASP A 17 -17.19 1.77 10.39
CA ASP A 17 -18.57 2.26 10.48
C ASP A 17 -19.49 1.03 10.51
N ASN A 18 -19.77 0.56 11.71
CA ASN A 18 -20.53 -0.67 11.93
C ASN A 18 -22.02 -0.53 11.54
N ASP A 19 -22.54 0.70 11.50
CA ASP A 19 -23.95 0.94 11.14
C ASP A 19 -24.19 0.76 9.64
N ASN A 20 -23.13 0.91 8.84
CA ASN A 20 -23.19 0.79 7.37
C ASN A 20 -22.29 -0.33 6.81
N ASP A 21 -21.78 -1.21 7.66
CA ASP A 21 -20.89 -2.32 7.29
C ASP A 21 -19.75 -1.89 6.36
N ARG A 22 -19.06 -0.80 6.73
CA ARG A 22 -17.97 -0.26 5.91
C ARG A 22 -16.73 0.07 6.71
N ILE A 23 -15.60 -0.01 6.02
CA ILE A 23 -14.30 0.43 6.51
C ILE A 23 -13.92 1.70 5.76
N ILE A 24 -13.60 2.76 6.49
CA ILE A 24 -13.14 4.03 5.95
C ILE A 24 -11.64 4.07 6.17
N VAL A 25 -10.90 4.15 5.07
CA VAL A 25 -9.44 4.29 5.08
C VAL A 25 -9.08 5.67 4.57
N ARG A 26 -8.29 6.40 5.35
CA ARG A 26 -7.71 7.68 4.96
C ARG A 26 -6.21 7.55 5.02
N PHE A 27 -5.52 7.96 3.99
CA PHE A 27 -4.07 8.04 3.97
C PHE A 27 -3.63 9.32 3.29
N PRO A 28 -2.62 10.02 3.88
CA PRO A 28 -2.07 11.21 3.27
C PRO A 28 -1.21 10.81 2.08
N TRP A 29 -1.24 11.65 1.08
CA TRP A 29 -0.46 11.53 -0.12
C TRP A 29 0.58 12.66 -0.12
N LYS A 30 1.86 12.33 -0.23
CA LYS A 30 2.92 13.32 -0.27
C LYS A 30 3.04 13.92 -1.67
N SER A 31 3.26 15.23 -1.74
CA SER A 31 3.36 15.99 -3.00
C SER A 31 4.58 15.64 -3.85
N ASP A 32 5.57 14.97 -3.27
CA ASP A 32 6.80 14.51 -3.91
C ASP A 32 6.72 13.06 -4.43
N GLU A 33 5.66 12.32 -4.10
CA GLU A 33 5.39 10.98 -4.61
C GLU A 33 4.75 11.04 -6.01
N GLN A 34 5.57 11.14 -7.04
CA GLN A 34 5.08 11.18 -8.43
C GLN A 34 4.55 9.83 -8.94
N ASN A 35 4.86 8.73 -8.25
CA ASN A 35 4.52 7.36 -8.68
C ASN A 35 3.44 6.69 -7.82
N PHE A 36 2.83 7.39 -6.86
CA PHE A 36 1.77 6.81 -6.06
C PHE A 36 0.46 6.74 -6.87
N ASN A 37 -0.01 5.52 -7.10
CA ASN A 37 -1.31 5.28 -7.73
C ASN A 37 -2.34 4.88 -6.67
N PRO A 38 -3.27 5.78 -6.29
CA PRO A 38 -4.28 5.48 -5.27
C PRO A 38 -5.21 4.34 -5.68
N GLU A 39 -5.51 4.19 -6.97
CA GLU A 39 -6.38 3.12 -7.47
C GLU A 39 -5.75 1.75 -7.25
N GLN A 40 -4.47 1.61 -7.58
CA GLN A 40 -3.73 0.38 -7.37
C GLN A 40 -3.60 0.03 -5.88
N ALA A 41 -3.33 1.03 -5.03
CA ALA A 41 -3.26 0.82 -3.58
C ALA A 41 -4.60 0.34 -3.00
N ILE A 42 -5.72 0.88 -3.48
CA ILE A 42 -7.07 0.46 -3.06
C ILE A 42 -7.38 -0.95 -3.56
N GLU A 43 -7.03 -1.29 -4.80
CA GLU A 43 -7.23 -2.63 -5.36
C GLU A 43 -6.44 -3.68 -4.57
N GLU A 44 -5.17 -3.42 -4.29
CA GLU A 44 -4.34 -4.32 -3.48
C GLU A 44 -4.84 -4.48 -2.03
N LEU A 45 -5.40 -3.42 -1.44
CA LEU A 45 -6.04 -3.50 -0.12
C LEU A 45 -7.28 -4.39 -0.12
N GLY A 46 -8.01 -4.43 -1.24
CA GLY A 46 -9.24 -5.19 -1.40
C GLY A 46 -9.01 -6.69 -1.54
N LYS A 47 -7.87 -7.12 -2.09
CA LYS A 47 -7.54 -8.54 -2.31
C LYS A 47 -7.54 -9.31 -1.00
N THR A 48 -8.13 -10.49 -1.02
CA THR A 48 -8.20 -11.35 0.18
C THR A 48 -6.83 -11.89 0.57
N ALA A 49 -5.95 -12.12 -0.42
CA ALA A 49 -4.61 -12.66 -0.26
C ALA A 49 -4.60 -13.99 0.52
N GLN A 50 -5.52 -14.88 0.16
CA GLN A 50 -5.64 -16.20 0.75
C GLN A 50 -4.64 -17.16 0.08
N LEU A 51 -3.54 -17.42 0.78
CA LEU A 51 -2.57 -18.42 0.37
C LEU A 51 -3.12 -19.82 0.70
N ARG A 52 -3.12 -20.72 -0.27
CA ARG A 52 -3.63 -22.10 -0.13
C ARG A 52 -2.73 -23.10 -0.84
N PHE A 53 -2.49 -24.23 -0.19
CA PHE A 53 -1.65 -25.33 -0.69
C PHE A 53 -2.51 -26.56 -0.96
N TYR A 54 -2.44 -27.10 -2.16
CA TYR A 54 -3.21 -28.27 -2.56
C TYR A 54 -2.30 -29.41 -3.01
N LYS A 55 -2.66 -30.65 -2.64
CA LYS A 55 -2.02 -31.84 -3.17
C LYS A 55 -2.40 -32.00 -4.63
N ASP A 56 -1.45 -32.47 -5.45
CA ASP A 56 -1.74 -32.83 -6.83
C ASP A 56 -2.66 -34.06 -6.84
N THR A 57 -3.89 -33.84 -7.27
CA THR A 57 -4.84 -34.93 -7.56
C THR A 57 -4.95 -35.08 -9.08
N PRO A 58 -4.63 -36.24 -9.65
CA PRO A 58 -4.76 -36.45 -11.09
C PRO A 58 -6.22 -36.21 -11.52
N ILE A 59 -6.44 -35.24 -12.40
CA ILE A 59 -7.72 -35.16 -13.11
C ILE A 59 -7.66 -36.10 -14.29
N ASP A 60 -8.49 -37.13 -14.25
CA ASP A 60 -8.87 -38.05 -15.36
C ASP A 60 -7.87 -38.18 -16.53
N GLY A 61 -6.76 -38.92 -16.29
CA GLY A 61 -5.94 -39.46 -17.36
C GLY A 61 -5.03 -38.46 -18.11
N LEU A 62 -5.04 -37.18 -17.80
CA LEU A 62 -4.13 -36.17 -18.32
C LEU A 62 -3.03 -35.91 -17.31
N THR A 63 -1.90 -36.58 -17.48
CA THR A 63 -0.65 -36.26 -16.80
C THR A 63 -0.24 -34.82 -17.14
N GLY A 64 -0.41 -33.92 -16.17
CA GLY A 64 0.01 -32.51 -16.28
C GLY A 64 -1.09 -31.47 -16.21
N GLY A 65 -2.35 -31.85 -16.06
CA GLY A 65 -3.43 -30.93 -15.75
C GLY A 65 -3.35 -30.52 -14.28
N LEU A 66 -3.03 -29.28 -14.06
CA LEU A 66 -3.08 -28.64 -12.74
C LEU A 66 -4.54 -28.74 -12.27
N SER A 67 -4.83 -29.63 -11.32
CA SER A 67 -6.18 -29.73 -10.77
C SER A 67 -6.41 -28.46 -9.94
N ALA A 68 -7.24 -27.61 -10.50
CA ALA A 68 -7.80 -26.51 -9.75
C ALA A 68 -8.37 -27.03 -8.42
N GLN A 69 -7.92 -26.49 -7.30
CA GLN A 69 -8.58 -26.46 -6.00
C GLN A 69 -9.53 -27.64 -5.68
N ALA A 70 -9.13 -28.87 -6.01
CA ALA A 70 -9.94 -30.03 -5.72
C ALA A 70 -9.68 -30.51 -4.28
N GLY A 71 -10.65 -30.33 -3.40
CA GLY A 71 -10.59 -30.75 -2.01
C GLY A 71 -10.18 -29.64 -1.03
N ASP A 72 -9.97 -30.01 0.23
CA ASP A 72 -9.56 -29.08 1.26
C ASP A 72 -8.06 -28.76 1.13
N PRO A 73 -7.64 -27.50 1.34
CA PRO A 73 -6.22 -27.14 1.32
C PRO A 73 -5.48 -27.84 2.44
N VAL A 74 -4.26 -28.31 2.17
CA VAL A 74 -3.38 -28.94 3.16
C VAL A 74 -2.94 -27.94 4.23
N LEU A 75 -2.54 -26.77 3.75
CA LEU A 75 -2.14 -25.61 4.54
C LEU A 75 -2.72 -24.34 3.92
N THR A 76 -2.83 -23.33 4.75
CA THR A 76 -3.31 -22.00 4.36
C THR A 76 -2.33 -20.91 4.80
N GLY A 77 -2.54 -19.68 4.38
CA GLY A 77 -1.76 -18.53 4.87
C GLY A 77 -1.79 -18.35 6.39
N ALA A 78 -2.81 -18.87 7.08
CA ALA A 78 -2.90 -18.84 8.54
C ALA A 78 -1.82 -19.72 9.21
N ASP A 79 -1.33 -20.74 8.51
CA ASP A 79 -0.30 -21.68 8.97
C ASP A 79 1.12 -21.12 8.76
N VAL A 80 1.28 -20.04 8.00
CA VAL A 80 2.56 -19.38 7.77
C VAL A 80 2.93 -18.51 8.96
N GLN A 81 4.15 -18.68 9.44
CA GLN A 81 4.74 -17.84 10.48
C GLN A 81 5.43 -16.63 9.88
N LYS A 82 6.15 -16.82 8.77
CA LYS A 82 6.95 -15.79 8.11
C LYS A 82 7.10 -16.07 6.63
N ALA A 83 7.08 -15.01 5.83
CA ALA A 83 7.41 -15.03 4.42
C ALA A 83 8.51 -14.00 4.14
N GLU A 84 9.54 -14.36 3.38
CA GLU A 84 10.65 -13.48 3.05
C GLU A 84 11.04 -13.61 1.58
N PHE A 85 11.43 -12.50 1.00
CA PHE A 85 12.11 -12.48 -0.28
C PHE A 85 13.53 -13.07 -0.14
N ALA A 86 13.92 -13.92 -1.08
CA ALA A 86 15.28 -14.43 -1.18
C ALA A 86 15.71 -14.56 -2.64
N MET A 87 17.02 -14.59 -2.86
CA MET A 87 17.60 -14.97 -4.15
C MET A 87 18.03 -16.44 -4.05
N TYR A 88 17.43 -17.28 -4.87
CA TYR A 88 17.75 -18.71 -4.91
C TYR A 88 18.56 -19.05 -6.14
N GLN A 89 19.61 -19.82 -5.94
CA GLN A 89 20.48 -20.30 -7.00
C GLN A 89 20.43 -21.82 -7.02
N GLN A 90 19.92 -22.39 -8.08
CA GLN A 90 19.68 -23.83 -8.20
C GLN A 90 20.97 -24.64 -8.40
N SER A 91 22.05 -24.02 -8.87
CA SER A 91 23.37 -24.61 -9.06
C SER A 91 24.46 -23.56 -8.92
N GLU A 92 25.70 -23.97 -8.61
CA GLU A 92 26.83 -23.07 -8.42
C GLU A 92 27.07 -22.09 -9.60
N ASN A 93 26.69 -22.47 -10.82
CA ASN A 93 26.80 -21.64 -12.02
C ASN A 93 25.44 -21.13 -12.56
N GLY A 94 24.35 -21.34 -11.81
CA GLY A 94 23.01 -20.90 -12.19
C GLY A 94 22.82 -19.40 -11.98
N THR A 95 21.93 -18.79 -12.74
CA THR A 95 21.51 -17.41 -12.49
C THR A 95 20.63 -17.36 -11.24
N PRO A 96 20.93 -16.47 -10.26
CA PRO A 96 20.07 -16.30 -9.10
C PRO A 96 18.67 -15.85 -9.52
N MET A 97 17.63 -16.51 -8.99
CA MET A 97 16.23 -16.19 -9.28
C MET A 97 15.54 -15.67 -8.02
N PRO A 98 14.67 -14.67 -8.15
CA PRO A 98 13.83 -14.19 -7.07
C PRO A 98 12.87 -15.28 -6.62
N VAL A 99 12.79 -15.53 -5.32
CA VAL A 99 11.86 -16.52 -4.72
C VAL A 99 11.26 -15.95 -3.44
N VAL A 100 10.18 -16.55 -3.00
CA VAL A 100 9.61 -16.29 -1.67
C VAL A 100 9.82 -17.53 -0.81
N THR A 101 10.54 -17.37 0.30
CA THR A 101 10.74 -18.41 1.30
C THR A 101 9.66 -18.28 2.36
N LEU A 102 9.05 -19.40 2.72
CA LEU A 102 8.05 -19.49 3.77
C LEU A 102 8.59 -20.32 4.93
N GLU A 103 8.23 -19.91 6.12
CA GLU A 103 8.41 -20.69 7.35
C GLU A 103 7.03 -20.91 7.96
N PHE A 104 6.69 -22.18 8.23
CA PHE A 104 5.42 -22.55 8.84
C PHE A 104 5.50 -22.55 10.35
N LYS A 105 4.36 -22.31 11.00
CA LYS A 105 4.21 -22.43 12.46
C LYS A 105 4.48 -23.86 12.92
N GLU A 106 4.92 -24.02 14.16
CA GLU A 106 5.25 -25.36 14.71
C GLU A 106 4.11 -26.36 14.56
N GLU A 107 2.86 -25.91 14.75
CA GLU A 107 1.67 -26.74 14.64
C GLU A 107 1.43 -27.24 13.20
N ALA A 108 1.91 -26.50 12.21
CA ALA A 108 1.74 -26.82 10.79
C ALA A 108 2.88 -27.65 10.21
N LYS A 109 4.05 -27.69 10.86
CA LYS A 109 5.24 -28.43 10.37
C LYS A 109 4.98 -29.91 10.18
N GLU A 110 4.29 -30.56 11.12
CA GLU A 110 3.99 -31.98 10.97
C GLU A 110 2.99 -32.26 9.83
N LYS A 111 2.00 -31.40 9.64
CA LYS A 111 1.08 -31.46 8.49
C LYS A 111 1.83 -31.28 7.18
N TRP A 112 2.77 -30.32 7.13
CA TRP A 112 3.58 -30.06 5.94
C TRP A 112 4.48 -31.26 5.60
N LYS A 113 5.16 -31.80 6.61
CA LYS A 113 5.99 -33.01 6.45
C LYS A 113 5.18 -34.19 5.92
N GLN A 114 4.02 -34.46 6.49
CA GLN A 114 3.15 -35.53 6.02
C GLN A 114 2.70 -35.29 4.58
N ALA A 115 2.26 -34.07 4.26
CA ALA A 115 1.82 -33.72 2.91
C ALA A 115 2.95 -33.85 1.87
N THR A 116 4.14 -33.37 2.18
CA THR A 116 5.31 -33.50 1.30
C THR A 116 5.76 -34.95 1.17
N GLN A 117 5.70 -35.74 2.22
CA GLN A 117 6.01 -37.19 2.17
C GLN A 117 5.06 -37.97 1.25
N GLU A 118 3.77 -37.66 1.28
CA GLU A 118 2.75 -38.29 0.41
C GLU A 118 2.85 -37.84 -1.05
N GLN A 119 3.44 -36.66 -1.28
CA GLN A 119 3.56 -36.04 -2.60
C GLN A 119 4.96 -36.13 -3.21
N VAL A 120 5.87 -36.97 -2.67
CA VAL A 120 7.19 -37.17 -3.27
C VAL A 120 7.07 -37.61 -4.73
N GLY A 121 7.74 -36.92 -5.65
CA GLY A 121 7.67 -37.10 -7.08
C GLY A 121 6.43 -36.49 -7.75
N LYS A 122 5.52 -35.89 -6.99
CA LYS A 122 4.35 -35.17 -7.46
C LYS A 122 4.49 -33.67 -7.17
N ARG A 123 3.47 -32.91 -7.53
CA ARG A 123 3.45 -31.47 -7.32
C ARG A 123 2.60 -31.09 -6.11
N ILE A 124 2.91 -29.98 -5.49
CA ILE A 124 2.03 -29.24 -4.58
C ILE A 124 1.73 -27.91 -5.26
N SER A 125 0.44 -27.68 -5.52
CA SER A 125 -0.02 -26.45 -6.16
C SER A 125 -0.25 -25.36 -5.10
N ILE A 126 0.28 -24.19 -5.35
CA ILE A 126 0.21 -23.03 -4.45
C ILE A 126 -0.63 -21.96 -5.13
N PHE A 127 -1.71 -21.57 -4.45
CA PHE A 127 -2.65 -20.57 -4.94
C PHE A 127 -2.64 -19.33 -4.03
N MET A 128 -2.77 -18.18 -4.64
CA MET A 128 -3.13 -16.95 -3.98
C MET A 128 -4.51 -16.52 -4.49
N ASP A 129 -5.49 -16.53 -3.60
CA ASP A 129 -6.90 -16.42 -3.95
C ASP A 129 -7.30 -17.54 -4.94
N ASP A 130 -7.67 -17.20 -6.15
CA ASP A 130 -8.04 -18.18 -7.20
C ASP A 130 -6.95 -18.31 -8.28
N GLU A 131 -5.82 -17.61 -8.13
CA GLU A 131 -4.71 -17.66 -9.07
C GLU A 131 -3.61 -18.61 -8.59
N MET A 132 -3.20 -19.53 -9.46
CA MET A 132 -2.07 -20.40 -9.17
C MET A 132 -0.76 -19.66 -9.39
N ILE A 133 0.00 -19.48 -8.29
CA ILE A 133 1.28 -18.77 -8.32
C ILE A 133 2.49 -19.68 -8.53
N SER A 134 2.39 -20.96 -8.15
CA SER A 134 3.46 -21.95 -8.31
C SER A 134 2.96 -23.37 -8.17
N ALA A 135 3.67 -24.33 -8.76
CA ALA A 135 3.40 -25.76 -8.61
C ALA A 135 4.70 -26.58 -8.61
N PRO A 136 5.55 -26.43 -7.57
CA PRO A 136 6.82 -27.14 -7.48
C PRO A 136 6.63 -28.66 -7.36
N VAL A 137 7.60 -29.42 -7.90
CA VAL A 137 7.71 -30.86 -7.65
C VAL A 137 8.35 -31.07 -6.28
N VAL A 138 7.77 -31.96 -5.50
CA VAL A 138 8.30 -32.36 -4.20
C VAL A 138 9.39 -33.43 -4.41
N ASN A 139 10.63 -33.09 -4.19
CA ASN A 139 11.76 -34.00 -4.35
C ASN A 139 11.92 -34.96 -3.14
N GLU A 140 11.66 -34.44 -1.95
CA GLU A 140 11.76 -35.18 -0.69
C GLU A 140 10.81 -34.62 0.37
N ALA A 141 10.59 -35.40 1.44
CA ALA A 141 9.77 -34.93 2.57
C ALA A 141 10.45 -33.77 3.30
N ILE A 142 9.75 -32.67 3.52
CA ILE A 142 10.26 -31.47 4.13
C ILE A 142 9.86 -31.44 5.62
N ALA A 143 10.80 -31.73 6.50
CA ALA A 143 10.54 -31.82 7.94
C ALA A 143 10.81 -30.51 8.70
N ASP A 144 11.58 -29.60 8.12
CA ASP A 144 11.99 -28.33 8.75
C ASP A 144 10.91 -27.25 8.73
N GLY A 145 9.78 -27.52 8.08
CA GLY A 145 8.67 -26.59 7.97
C GLY A 145 8.97 -25.39 7.07
N LYS A 146 9.88 -25.54 6.11
CA LYS A 146 10.18 -24.51 5.13
C LYS A 146 9.61 -24.84 3.77
N CYS A 147 9.30 -23.81 3.00
CA CYS A 147 8.85 -23.93 1.62
C CYS A 147 9.45 -22.79 0.81
N VAL A 148 9.79 -23.08 -0.45
CA VAL A 148 10.26 -22.07 -1.40
C VAL A 148 9.25 -21.97 -2.54
N ILE A 149 8.68 -20.80 -2.72
CA ILE A 149 7.81 -20.48 -3.84
C ILE A 149 8.69 -19.90 -4.94
N SER A 150 8.82 -20.64 -6.04
CA SER A 150 9.51 -20.22 -7.26
C SER A 150 8.50 -19.99 -8.38
N GLY A 151 8.77 -19.05 -9.25
CA GLY A 151 7.92 -18.70 -10.39
C GLY A 151 8.59 -17.62 -11.23
N ASP A 152 7.84 -17.05 -12.16
CA ASP A 152 8.33 -15.91 -12.98
C ASP A 152 8.25 -14.59 -12.20
N PHE A 153 8.95 -14.55 -11.06
CA PHE A 153 8.98 -13.37 -10.21
C PHE A 153 10.09 -12.40 -10.61
N THR A 154 9.79 -11.11 -10.52
CA THR A 154 10.81 -10.07 -10.35
C THR A 154 11.11 -9.90 -8.86
N SER A 155 12.21 -9.22 -8.52
CA SER A 155 12.50 -8.90 -7.11
C SER A 155 11.36 -8.10 -6.46
N GLU A 156 10.71 -7.22 -7.21
CA GLU A 156 9.60 -6.41 -6.72
C GLU A 156 8.35 -7.24 -6.45
N THR A 157 7.96 -8.11 -7.41
CA THR A 157 6.77 -8.96 -7.24
C THR A 157 6.96 -10.00 -6.15
N ALA A 158 8.16 -10.54 -5.96
CA ALA A 158 8.48 -11.45 -4.87
C ALA A 158 8.39 -10.77 -3.50
N VAL A 159 8.87 -9.52 -3.37
CA VAL A 159 8.74 -8.72 -2.15
C VAL A 159 7.27 -8.41 -1.86
N GLN A 160 6.49 -8.02 -2.88
CA GLN A 160 5.06 -7.76 -2.72
C GLN A 160 4.32 -9.01 -2.25
N LEU A 161 4.59 -10.17 -2.86
CA LEU A 161 3.99 -11.45 -2.47
C LEU A 161 4.33 -11.81 -1.01
N ALA A 162 5.59 -11.69 -0.61
CA ALA A 162 6.00 -11.92 0.78
C ALA A 162 5.27 -11.00 1.77
N ASN A 163 5.13 -9.72 1.42
CA ASN A 163 4.42 -8.73 2.21
C ASN A 163 2.92 -9.04 2.31
N GLN A 164 2.28 -9.47 1.22
CA GLN A 164 0.87 -9.87 1.22
C GLN A 164 0.63 -11.09 2.12
N ILE A 165 1.51 -12.10 2.05
CA ILE A 165 1.44 -13.29 2.91
C ILE A 165 1.60 -12.92 4.37
N ASN A 166 2.59 -12.10 4.72
CA ASN A 166 2.82 -11.64 6.09
C ASN A 166 1.69 -10.76 6.63
N ALA A 167 1.00 -10.02 5.77
CA ALA A 167 -0.15 -9.21 6.14
C ALA A 167 -1.38 -10.06 6.53
N GLY A 168 -1.37 -11.32 6.10
CA GLY A 168 -2.44 -12.28 6.34
C GLY A 168 -3.65 -12.11 5.42
N ALA A 169 -4.44 -13.16 5.34
CA ALA A 169 -5.67 -13.19 4.55
C ALA A 169 -6.79 -12.38 5.22
N LEU A 170 -7.59 -11.70 4.40
CA LEU A 170 -8.88 -11.15 4.84
C LEU A 170 -9.94 -12.25 4.83
N PRO A 171 -10.86 -12.27 5.81
CA PRO A 171 -11.93 -13.28 5.84
C PRO A 171 -12.99 -13.07 4.74
N PHE A 172 -12.97 -11.92 4.09
CA PHE A 172 -13.88 -11.56 3.00
C PHE A 172 -13.20 -10.53 2.09
N GLU A 173 -13.67 -10.46 0.86
CA GLU A 173 -13.22 -9.48 -0.12
C GLU A 173 -13.75 -8.08 0.23
N LEU A 174 -12.89 -7.08 0.15
CA LEU A 174 -13.27 -5.68 0.33
C LEU A 174 -13.58 -5.06 -1.04
N VAL A 175 -14.84 -4.72 -1.25
CA VAL A 175 -15.27 -4.02 -2.47
C VAL A 175 -15.23 -2.52 -2.25
N THR A 176 -14.48 -1.83 -3.10
CA THR A 176 -14.43 -0.35 -3.07
C THR A 176 -15.75 0.23 -3.51
N LYS A 177 -16.45 0.88 -2.60
CA LYS A 177 -17.75 1.50 -2.87
C LYS A 177 -17.61 2.94 -3.37
N ASN A 178 -16.74 3.70 -2.75
CA ASN A 178 -16.44 5.08 -3.12
C ASN A 178 -15.00 5.41 -2.74
N TYR A 179 -14.27 6.12 -3.60
CA TYR A 179 -13.03 6.74 -3.22
C TYR A 179 -12.96 8.18 -3.72
N ASN A 180 -12.32 9.06 -2.94
CA ASN A 180 -12.06 10.43 -3.30
C ASN A 180 -10.56 10.68 -3.14
N ALA A 181 -9.88 10.93 -4.24
CA ALA A 181 -8.49 11.35 -4.22
C ALA A 181 -8.41 12.87 -4.38
N ILE A 182 -7.85 13.55 -3.38
CA ILE A 182 -7.60 15.00 -3.44
C ILE A 182 -6.11 15.18 -3.70
N SER A 183 -5.78 15.59 -4.93
CA SER A 183 -4.39 15.82 -5.31
C SER A 183 -3.75 16.94 -4.47
N PRO A 184 -2.53 16.75 -3.94
CA PRO A 184 -1.80 17.81 -3.22
C PRO A 184 -1.52 19.03 -4.09
N THR A 185 -1.47 18.86 -5.41
CA THR A 185 -1.28 19.95 -6.37
C THR A 185 -2.42 20.96 -6.37
N LEU A 186 -3.63 20.55 -5.95
CA LEU A 186 -4.78 21.45 -5.80
C LEU A 186 -4.50 22.52 -4.73
N GLY A 187 -3.87 22.16 -3.62
CA GLY A 187 -3.51 23.08 -2.55
C GLY A 187 -2.46 24.12 -2.98
N LEU A 188 -1.45 23.68 -3.74
CA LEU A 188 -0.42 24.57 -4.28
C LEU A 188 -0.98 25.56 -5.30
N GLY A 189 -1.82 25.09 -6.23
CA GLY A 189 -2.48 25.95 -7.21
C GLY A 189 -3.47 26.94 -6.56
N ALA A 190 -4.19 26.52 -5.54
CA ALA A 190 -5.10 27.37 -4.80
C ALA A 190 -4.35 28.49 -4.04
N LYS A 191 -3.21 28.18 -3.43
CA LYS A 191 -2.34 29.17 -2.75
C LYS A 191 -1.89 30.26 -3.71
N ASP A 192 -1.40 29.89 -4.88
CA ASP A 192 -0.93 30.84 -5.89
C ASP A 192 -2.08 31.69 -6.45
N ALA A 193 -3.23 31.09 -6.70
CA ALA A 193 -4.42 31.78 -7.14
C ALA A 193 -4.92 32.79 -6.07
N MET A 194 -4.96 32.38 -4.81
CA MET A 194 -5.33 33.26 -3.68
C MET A 194 -4.36 34.42 -3.52
N LEU A 195 -3.05 34.19 -3.64
CA LEU A 195 -2.05 35.25 -3.54
C LEU A 195 -2.20 36.27 -4.66
N LYS A 196 -2.35 35.80 -5.91
CA LYS A 196 -2.58 36.69 -7.07
C LYS A 196 -3.88 37.49 -6.95
N ALA A 197 -4.97 36.82 -6.54
CA ALA A 197 -6.25 37.48 -6.31
C ALA A 197 -6.18 38.53 -5.18
N GLY A 198 -5.49 38.21 -4.09
CA GLY A 198 -5.26 39.12 -2.98
C GLY A 198 -4.48 40.38 -3.39
N ILE A 199 -3.41 40.21 -4.15
CA ILE A 199 -2.61 41.34 -4.68
C ILE A 199 -3.46 42.18 -5.63
N ALA A 200 -4.22 41.57 -6.55
CA ALA A 200 -5.09 42.28 -7.48
C ALA A 200 -6.15 43.09 -6.73
N ALA A 201 -6.82 42.51 -5.77
CA ALA A 201 -7.82 43.19 -4.94
C ALA A 201 -7.20 44.37 -4.16
N PHE A 202 -6.01 44.16 -3.59
CA PHE A 202 -5.26 45.24 -2.87
C PHE A 202 -4.96 46.40 -3.79
N VAL A 203 -4.47 46.15 -5.02
CA VAL A 203 -4.15 47.20 -5.99
C VAL A 203 -5.40 47.98 -6.38
N ILE A 204 -6.52 47.31 -6.61
CA ILE A 204 -7.80 47.96 -6.96
C ILE A 204 -8.27 48.89 -5.83
N ILE A 205 -8.21 48.36 -4.58
CA ILE A 205 -8.59 49.18 -3.38
C ILE A 205 -7.69 50.38 -3.22
N ALA A 206 -6.37 50.20 -3.33
CA ALA A 206 -5.39 51.25 -3.23
C ALA A 206 -5.62 52.37 -4.25
N LEU A 207 -5.86 51.94 -5.52
CA LEU A 207 -6.12 52.85 -6.62
C LEU A 207 -7.44 53.63 -6.43
N PHE A 208 -8.49 52.97 -5.97
CA PHE A 208 -9.76 53.63 -5.63
C PHE A 208 -9.59 54.64 -4.50
N MET A 209 -8.87 54.26 -3.44
CA MET A 209 -8.61 55.16 -2.30
C MET A 209 -7.84 56.41 -2.73
N ILE A 210 -6.82 56.29 -3.55
CA ILE A 210 -6.00 57.40 -4.04
C ILE A 210 -6.80 58.28 -4.97
N LEU A 211 -7.59 57.73 -5.89
CA LEU A 211 -8.39 58.50 -6.84
C LEU A 211 -9.55 59.25 -6.19
N TYR A 212 -10.25 58.61 -5.24
CA TYR A 212 -11.41 59.17 -4.60
C TYR A 212 -11.06 60.15 -3.47
N TYR A 213 -10.12 59.77 -2.59
CA TYR A 213 -9.75 60.57 -1.42
C TYR A 213 -8.48 61.41 -1.60
N ARG A 214 -7.79 61.29 -2.74
CA ARG A 214 -6.53 62.01 -3.06
C ARG A 214 -5.47 61.84 -1.97
N LEU A 215 -4.95 62.93 -1.37
CA LEU A 215 -3.90 62.92 -0.37
C LEU A 215 -4.21 62.04 0.87
N PRO A 216 -5.39 62.15 1.53
CA PRO A 216 -5.78 61.24 2.61
C PRO A 216 -5.80 59.76 2.21
N GLY A 217 -6.23 59.46 0.99
CA GLY A 217 -6.25 58.08 0.47
C GLY A 217 -4.86 57.48 0.30
N PHE A 218 -3.87 58.29 -0.09
CA PHE A 218 -2.50 57.84 -0.19
C PHE A 218 -1.91 57.47 1.19
N VAL A 219 -2.16 58.32 2.21
CA VAL A 219 -1.72 58.05 3.59
C VAL A 219 -2.39 56.78 4.13
N ALA A 220 -3.69 56.61 3.88
CA ALA A 220 -4.42 55.42 4.30
C ALA A 220 -3.90 54.13 3.63
N THR A 221 -3.50 54.20 2.36
CA THR A 221 -2.88 53.08 1.66
C THR A 221 -1.56 52.65 2.26
N ILE A 222 -0.70 53.62 2.65
CA ILE A 222 0.56 53.33 3.34
C ILE A 222 0.30 52.68 4.70
N ALA A 223 -0.67 53.17 5.46
CA ALA A 223 -1.05 52.57 6.74
C ALA A 223 -1.55 51.11 6.57
N LEU A 224 -2.33 50.84 5.52
CA LEU A 224 -2.82 49.51 5.19
C LEU A 224 -1.67 48.52 4.85
N VAL A 225 -0.68 48.96 4.07
CA VAL A 225 0.55 48.18 3.80
C VAL A 225 1.30 47.86 5.10
N GLY A 226 1.48 48.85 5.97
CA GLY A 226 2.12 48.64 7.27
C GLY A 226 1.39 47.63 8.15
N GLN A 227 0.07 47.72 8.18
CA GLN A 227 -0.76 46.78 8.94
C GLN A 227 -0.64 45.36 8.37
N LEU A 228 -0.69 45.20 7.05
CA LEU A 228 -0.54 43.89 6.38
C LEU A 228 0.84 43.29 6.69
N ALA A 229 1.90 44.09 6.55
CA ALA A 229 3.26 43.65 6.86
C ALA A 229 3.43 43.26 8.34
N GLY A 230 2.87 44.03 9.26
CA GLY A 230 2.86 43.71 10.67
C GLY A 230 2.13 42.45 11.03
N THR A 231 0.98 42.21 10.38
CA THR A 231 0.19 40.98 10.56
C THR A 231 0.96 39.77 10.06
N ILE A 232 1.55 39.83 8.88
CA ILE A 232 2.37 38.72 8.32
C ILE A 232 3.58 38.47 9.23
N ALA A 233 4.27 39.51 9.70
CA ALA A 233 5.40 39.36 10.59
C ALA A 233 5.02 38.72 11.94
N ALA A 234 3.84 39.02 12.46
CA ALA A 234 3.31 38.39 13.68
C ALA A 234 3.01 36.91 13.48
N ILE A 235 2.35 36.54 12.36
CA ILE A 235 1.97 35.16 12.03
C ILE A 235 3.21 34.30 11.76
N THR A 236 4.24 34.86 11.08
CA THR A 236 5.48 34.12 10.76
C THR A 236 6.45 34.02 11.95
N GLY A 237 6.13 34.62 13.09
CA GLY A 237 7.00 34.63 14.27
C GLY A 237 8.26 35.47 14.10
N PHE A 238 8.27 36.42 13.14
CA PHE A 238 9.43 37.25 12.83
C PHE A 238 10.01 37.97 14.06
N PHE A 239 9.17 38.36 15.02
CA PHE A 239 9.59 39.04 16.23
C PHE A 239 9.99 38.12 17.38
N ASN A 240 9.96 36.79 17.22
CA ASN A 240 10.21 35.79 18.28
C ASN A 240 9.36 35.99 19.56
N VAL A 241 8.33 36.81 19.50
CA VAL A 241 7.47 37.16 20.64
C VAL A 241 6.28 36.18 20.71
N PHE A 242 5.87 35.60 19.58
CA PHE A 242 4.77 34.63 19.50
C PHE A 242 5.27 33.36 18.84
N PRO A 243 4.86 32.16 19.35
CA PRO A 243 5.16 30.90 18.68
C PRO A 243 4.53 30.93 17.27
N SER A 244 5.29 30.52 16.27
CA SER A 244 4.79 30.40 14.91
C SER A 244 3.63 29.37 14.89
N PHE A 245 2.49 29.75 14.35
CA PHE A 245 1.42 28.80 14.07
C PHE A 245 1.86 27.93 12.89
N THR A 246 2.15 26.66 13.17
CA THR A 246 2.32 25.67 12.12
C THR A 246 0.94 25.31 11.58
N LEU A 247 0.68 25.63 10.32
CA LEU A 247 -0.48 25.19 9.56
C LEU A 247 -0.27 23.76 9.04
#